data_8a5cac54ac1bd88b9250e678111dc22c
#
_entry.id   8a5cac54ac1bd88b9250e678111dc22c
#
_cell.length_a   1.000
_cell.length_b   1.000
_cell.length_c   1.000
_cell.angle_alpha   90.00
_cell.angle_beta   90.00
_cell.angle_gamma   90.00
#
_symmetry.space_group_name_H-M   'P 1'
#
loop_
_entity.id
_entity.type
_entity.pdbx_description
1 polymer ?
#
loop_
_entity_poly.entity_id
_entity_poly.type
_entity_poly.pdbx_seq_one_letter_code
_entity_poly.pdbx_strand_id
1 'polypeptide(L)'
;MVGYPPRTAILRYLQPDGLASLEFYPLSFDNDVKLGREPTCHIVLDSSKHTGVSRTHARIFPLPDVPYCWVIDDLESSNGTYVNNQRLHGQRVLQEGDRISLGRHGPRFIFECLSLVRPQSTLNDASSLMTGDSMAMLPDATQHNLSPSELPGITEKGWYRPPSHSDSNHHSPTASVTLSQLFPIVSTGRDLTRKAFLVPGIITISFVVLLFITVGKSDWFNVVVAAYIAIAAYYFVYRLCGRHKHWLVIFGSGLLTTAIMVSPALRGFLWVFREVLPGAIPGPDESVNIVVLLVNMFFGAGLMEELLKGIPILLGAWVAINLRSPYRDIFGVAEPLDGILIGSASAVGFTLMETLFQYVPSIVNDVTLQASGIDPELMGLQLLIPRILGSVSGHMAYSGYFGYFIGLSVLKPKSRWQTLMIGYLSASLLHALWNTTGYINPVVLALVGILSYAFLTAAILKARALSPNRSENFATRFFKL
;
A
#
# COMPACT_ATOMS: atom_id res chain seq x y z
N MET A 1 -47.43 -17.13 26.02
CA MET A 1 -46.68 -16.91 24.77
C MET A 1 -46.39 -15.43 24.68
N VAL A 2 -45.19 -15.02 25.06
CA VAL A 2 -44.75 -13.62 24.91
C VAL A 2 -44.24 -13.49 23.50
N GLY A 3 -45.02 -12.82 22.63
CA GLY A 3 -44.63 -12.58 21.27
C GLY A 3 -43.52 -11.58 21.20
N TYR A 4 -42.32 -12.02 20.80
CA TYR A 4 -41.23 -11.13 20.38
C TYR A 4 -41.63 -10.37 19.12
N PRO A 5 -41.31 -9.07 19.01
CA PRO A 5 -41.58 -8.33 17.80
C PRO A 5 -40.78 -8.94 16.65
N PRO A 6 -41.33 -8.97 15.41
CA PRO A 6 -40.65 -9.55 14.28
C PRO A 6 -39.36 -8.77 13.99
N ARG A 7 -38.21 -9.41 14.17
CA ARG A 7 -36.92 -8.87 13.74
C ARG A 7 -36.75 -9.21 12.26
N THR A 8 -36.66 -8.19 11.41
CA THR A 8 -36.39 -8.38 9.99
C THR A 8 -34.88 -8.34 9.77
N ALA A 9 -34.30 -9.41 9.25
CA ALA A 9 -32.91 -9.41 8.82
C ALA A 9 -32.79 -8.88 7.38
N ILE A 10 -31.74 -8.13 7.13
CA ILE A 10 -31.43 -7.59 5.80
C ILE A 10 -29.97 -7.80 5.43
N LEU A 11 -29.70 -7.88 4.14
CA LEU A 11 -28.37 -7.70 3.57
C LEU A 11 -28.28 -6.31 2.95
N ARG A 12 -27.38 -5.49 3.44
CA ARG A 12 -27.11 -4.18 2.85
C ARG A 12 -25.86 -4.25 1.98
N TYR A 13 -25.96 -3.76 0.76
CA TYR A 13 -24.82 -3.68 -0.16
C TYR A 13 -23.79 -2.65 0.36
N LEU A 14 -22.50 -3.01 0.33
CA LEU A 14 -21.42 -2.10 0.65
C LEU A 14 -20.77 -1.58 -0.63
N GLN A 15 -20.70 -0.28 -0.77
CA GLN A 15 -20.00 0.37 -1.88
C GLN A 15 -18.49 0.09 -1.83
N PRO A 16 -17.75 0.26 -2.94
CA PRO A 16 -16.30 0.03 -2.96
C PRO A 16 -15.51 0.83 -1.93
N ASP A 17 -16.02 1.97 -1.50
CA ASP A 17 -15.48 2.82 -0.42
C ASP A 17 -15.76 2.27 0.99
N GLY A 18 -16.54 1.19 1.09
CA GLY A 18 -16.91 0.56 2.36
C GLY A 18 -18.09 1.21 3.07
N LEU A 19 -18.72 2.25 2.48
CA LEU A 19 -19.93 2.84 2.99
C LEU A 19 -21.15 1.95 2.69
N ALA A 20 -22.09 1.87 3.63
CA ALA A 20 -23.34 1.16 3.43
C ALA A 20 -24.20 1.90 2.39
N SER A 21 -24.60 1.18 1.34
CA SER A 21 -25.54 1.68 0.34
C SER A 21 -26.95 1.83 0.95
N LEU A 22 -27.77 2.67 0.31
CA LEU A 22 -29.22 2.68 0.56
C LEU A 22 -29.90 1.41 0.05
N GLU A 23 -29.25 0.67 -0.86
CA GLU A 23 -29.74 -0.64 -1.33
C GLU A 23 -29.60 -1.70 -0.26
N PHE A 24 -30.72 -2.33 0.09
CA PHE A 24 -30.76 -3.46 1.01
C PHE A 24 -31.74 -4.53 0.48
N TYR A 25 -31.46 -5.77 0.84
CA TYR A 25 -32.22 -6.93 0.45
C TYR A 25 -32.80 -7.59 1.70
N PRO A 26 -34.13 -7.60 1.89
CA PRO A 26 -34.74 -8.26 3.03
C PRO A 26 -34.58 -9.77 2.91
N LEU A 27 -34.27 -10.41 4.03
CA LEU A 27 -34.16 -11.86 4.12
C LEU A 27 -35.52 -12.45 4.56
N SER A 28 -36.02 -13.42 3.80
CA SER A 28 -37.29 -14.11 4.09
C SER A 28 -37.06 -15.25 5.09
N PHE A 29 -37.98 -15.44 6.04
CA PHE A 29 -37.96 -16.60 6.93
C PHE A 29 -38.52 -17.87 6.26
N ASP A 30 -39.16 -17.74 5.12
CA ASP A 30 -39.86 -18.86 4.44
C ASP A 30 -39.01 -19.48 3.33
N ASN A 31 -38.02 -18.78 2.81
CA ASN A 31 -37.27 -19.20 1.64
C ASN A 31 -35.76 -18.90 1.75
N ASP A 32 -34.95 -19.77 1.14
CA ASP A 32 -33.54 -19.54 0.93
C ASP A 32 -33.30 -18.35 0.00
N VAL A 33 -32.43 -17.42 0.37
CA VAL A 33 -32.01 -16.29 -0.46
C VAL A 33 -30.73 -16.65 -1.18
N LYS A 34 -30.79 -16.88 -2.49
CA LYS A 34 -29.63 -17.18 -3.35
C LYS A 34 -29.02 -15.90 -3.91
N LEU A 35 -27.69 -15.84 -3.88
CA LEU A 35 -26.89 -14.73 -4.41
C LEU A 35 -26.03 -15.24 -5.59
N GLY A 36 -26.00 -14.50 -6.69
CA GLY A 36 -25.21 -14.89 -7.86
C GLY A 36 -25.49 -14.02 -9.07
N ARG A 37 -24.92 -14.39 -10.23
CA ARG A 37 -25.11 -13.67 -11.49
C ARG A 37 -26.27 -14.22 -12.33
N GLU A 38 -26.82 -15.36 -11.95
CA GLU A 38 -27.91 -15.99 -12.68
C GLU A 38 -29.23 -15.28 -12.39
N PRO A 39 -30.09 -15.03 -13.42
CA PRO A 39 -31.36 -14.37 -13.22
C PRO A 39 -32.33 -15.08 -12.26
N THR A 40 -32.10 -16.37 -11.98
CA THR A 40 -32.86 -17.16 -11.02
C THR A 40 -32.50 -16.91 -9.56
N CYS A 41 -31.41 -16.18 -9.30
CA CYS A 41 -31.01 -15.78 -7.95
C CYS A 41 -31.97 -14.70 -7.39
N HIS A 42 -32.13 -14.70 -6.07
CA HIS A 42 -32.94 -13.65 -5.39
C HIS A 42 -32.18 -12.31 -5.35
N ILE A 43 -30.85 -12.37 -5.23
CA ILE A 43 -29.96 -11.21 -5.34
C ILE A 43 -29.12 -11.43 -6.61
N VAL A 44 -29.54 -10.77 -7.71
CA VAL A 44 -28.88 -10.88 -9.01
C VAL A 44 -27.81 -9.81 -9.14
N LEU A 45 -26.57 -10.25 -9.37
CA LEU A 45 -25.43 -9.36 -9.53
C LEU A 45 -25.08 -9.18 -11.00
N ASP A 46 -24.83 -7.94 -11.40
CA ASP A 46 -24.47 -7.59 -12.78
C ASP A 46 -23.25 -8.39 -13.26
N SER A 47 -23.46 -9.22 -14.27
CA SER A 47 -22.43 -10.10 -14.83
C SER A 47 -21.28 -9.34 -15.50
N SER A 48 -21.50 -8.11 -15.95
CA SER A 48 -20.47 -7.27 -16.56
C SER A 48 -19.55 -6.63 -15.51
N LYS A 49 -20.10 -6.31 -14.33
CA LYS A 49 -19.37 -5.68 -13.23
C LYS A 49 -18.74 -6.68 -12.27
N HIS A 50 -19.37 -7.84 -12.08
CA HIS A 50 -19.00 -8.82 -11.06
C HIS A 50 -18.58 -10.17 -11.68
N THR A 51 -17.67 -10.14 -12.65
CA THR A 51 -17.21 -11.34 -13.38
C THR A 51 -16.64 -12.45 -12.49
N GLY A 52 -16.17 -12.12 -11.29
CA GLY A 52 -15.65 -13.06 -10.28
C GLY A 52 -16.72 -13.75 -9.44
N VAL A 53 -18.00 -13.37 -9.56
CA VAL A 53 -19.10 -14.04 -8.86
C VAL A 53 -19.61 -15.21 -9.71
N SER A 54 -19.87 -16.37 -9.11
CA SER A 54 -20.45 -17.54 -9.81
C SER A 54 -21.92 -17.29 -10.18
N ARG A 55 -22.45 -18.08 -11.11
CA ARG A 55 -23.88 -18.01 -11.51
C ARG A 55 -24.77 -18.14 -10.30
N THR A 56 -24.64 -19.21 -9.53
CA THR A 56 -25.14 -19.37 -8.17
C THR A 56 -23.92 -19.41 -7.25
N HIS A 57 -23.76 -18.43 -6.34
CA HIS A 57 -22.51 -18.26 -5.58
C HIS A 57 -22.65 -18.68 -4.12
N ALA A 58 -23.66 -18.17 -3.45
CA ALA A 58 -23.96 -18.46 -2.06
C ALA A 58 -25.47 -18.47 -1.80
N ARG A 59 -25.90 -19.08 -0.71
CA ARG A 59 -27.26 -18.97 -0.19
C ARG A 59 -27.27 -18.58 1.27
N ILE A 60 -28.31 -17.87 1.68
CA ILE A 60 -28.59 -17.54 3.07
C ILE A 60 -29.97 -18.06 3.37
N PHE A 61 -30.11 -18.80 4.46
CA PHE A 61 -31.37 -19.43 4.84
C PHE A 61 -31.56 -19.38 6.36
N PRO A 62 -32.82 -19.33 6.85
CA PRO A 62 -33.11 -19.38 8.26
C PRO A 62 -32.86 -20.78 8.84
N LEU A 63 -32.42 -20.86 10.07
CA LEU A 63 -32.32 -22.14 10.77
C LEU A 63 -33.73 -22.55 11.27
N PRO A 64 -34.26 -23.74 10.85
CA PRO A 64 -35.69 -24.08 11.08
C PRO A 64 -36.11 -24.09 12.57
N ASP A 65 -35.22 -24.50 13.46
CA ASP A 65 -35.55 -24.73 14.89
C ASP A 65 -35.10 -23.56 15.79
N VAL A 66 -34.48 -22.53 15.23
CA VAL A 66 -33.95 -21.40 16.00
C VAL A 66 -34.44 -20.07 15.42
N PRO A 67 -35.40 -19.41 16.06
CA PRO A 67 -35.96 -18.17 15.56
C PRO A 67 -34.87 -17.09 15.44
N TYR A 68 -34.91 -16.34 14.32
CA TYR A 68 -33.99 -15.23 14.00
C TYR A 68 -32.53 -15.62 13.81
N CYS A 69 -32.24 -16.89 13.54
CA CYS A 69 -30.91 -17.39 13.24
C CYS A 69 -30.78 -17.64 11.73
N TRP A 70 -29.76 -17.02 11.10
CA TRP A 70 -29.50 -17.10 9.68
C TRP A 70 -28.17 -17.80 9.43
N VAL A 71 -28.15 -18.66 8.43
CA VAL A 71 -26.96 -19.43 8.02
C VAL A 71 -26.58 -19.06 6.60
N ILE A 72 -25.29 -18.87 6.35
CA ILE A 72 -24.73 -18.70 5.00
C ILE A 72 -23.98 -19.97 4.59
N ASP A 73 -24.12 -20.34 3.32
CA ASP A 73 -23.50 -21.50 2.69
C ASP A 73 -22.93 -21.10 1.33
N ASP A 74 -21.70 -21.57 1.03
CA ASP A 74 -21.08 -21.38 -0.28
C ASP A 74 -21.54 -22.49 -1.23
N LEU A 75 -22.10 -22.15 -2.38
CA LEU A 75 -22.60 -23.11 -3.37
C LEU A 75 -21.50 -23.53 -4.36
N GLU A 76 -20.37 -24.00 -3.85
CA GLU A 76 -19.18 -24.39 -4.63
C GLU A 76 -18.72 -23.30 -5.60
N SER A 77 -18.70 -22.08 -5.10
CA SER A 77 -18.37 -20.92 -5.94
C SER A 77 -16.89 -20.93 -6.34
N SER A 78 -16.60 -20.47 -7.57
CA SER A 78 -15.26 -20.48 -8.13
C SER A 78 -14.23 -19.67 -7.31
N ASN A 79 -14.69 -18.57 -6.68
CA ASN A 79 -13.81 -17.69 -5.91
C ASN A 79 -14.05 -17.73 -4.39
N GLY A 80 -14.98 -18.57 -3.94
CA GLY A 80 -15.34 -18.76 -2.53
C GLY A 80 -16.12 -17.59 -1.94
N THR A 81 -16.90 -17.88 -0.92
CA THR A 81 -17.59 -16.89 -0.07
C THR A 81 -16.72 -16.59 1.14
N TYR A 82 -16.72 -15.33 1.58
CA TYR A 82 -15.94 -14.88 2.75
C TYR A 82 -16.87 -14.19 3.74
N VAL A 83 -16.69 -14.48 5.03
CA VAL A 83 -17.34 -13.77 6.13
C VAL A 83 -16.25 -13.16 7.00
N ASN A 84 -16.28 -11.86 7.21
CA ASN A 84 -15.25 -11.10 7.95
C ASN A 84 -13.83 -11.37 7.45
N ASN A 85 -13.66 -11.43 6.13
CA ASN A 85 -12.41 -11.73 5.42
C ASN A 85 -11.88 -13.19 5.61
N GLN A 86 -12.62 -14.06 6.27
CA GLN A 86 -12.30 -15.48 6.39
C GLN A 86 -13.10 -16.27 5.33
N ARG A 87 -12.41 -17.15 4.59
CA ARG A 87 -13.07 -17.99 3.61
C ARG A 87 -14.01 -18.97 4.31
N LEU A 88 -15.21 -19.11 3.78
CA LEU A 88 -16.20 -20.05 4.26
C LEU A 88 -15.79 -21.47 3.87
N HIS A 89 -15.78 -22.39 4.84
CA HIS A 89 -15.55 -23.82 4.65
C HIS A 89 -16.73 -24.60 5.26
N GLY A 90 -17.85 -24.65 4.55
CA GLY A 90 -19.12 -25.17 5.04
C GLY A 90 -20.08 -24.06 5.42
N GLN A 91 -21.06 -24.39 6.27
CA GLN A 91 -22.12 -23.48 6.69
C GLN A 91 -21.70 -22.68 7.93
N ARG A 92 -22.08 -21.38 7.98
CA ARG A 92 -21.80 -20.52 9.11
C ARG A 92 -23.02 -19.71 9.51
N VAL A 93 -23.26 -19.63 10.82
CA VAL A 93 -24.27 -18.74 11.40
C VAL A 93 -23.82 -17.30 11.27
N LEU A 94 -24.70 -16.43 10.75
CA LEU A 94 -24.47 -15.00 10.62
C LEU A 94 -24.80 -14.27 11.92
N GLN A 95 -23.93 -13.33 12.28
CA GLN A 95 -24.10 -12.41 13.39
C GLN A 95 -24.32 -10.99 12.88
N GLU A 96 -25.03 -10.16 13.63
CA GLU A 96 -25.21 -8.75 13.31
C GLU A 96 -23.87 -8.04 13.09
N GLY A 97 -23.74 -7.33 11.96
CA GLY A 97 -22.49 -6.68 11.57
C GLY A 97 -21.54 -7.56 10.74
N ASP A 98 -21.86 -8.85 10.49
CA ASP A 98 -21.03 -9.70 9.65
C ASP A 98 -20.92 -9.16 8.23
N ARG A 99 -19.69 -9.06 7.74
CA ARG A 99 -19.38 -8.62 6.38
C ARG A 99 -19.18 -9.81 5.47
N ILE A 100 -20.05 -9.95 4.49
CA ILE A 100 -20.05 -11.04 3.51
C ILE A 100 -19.45 -10.54 2.20
N SER A 101 -18.51 -11.31 1.62
CA SER A 101 -17.93 -11.00 0.31
C SER A 101 -18.04 -12.22 -0.62
N LEU A 102 -18.56 -12.01 -1.83
CA LEU A 102 -18.66 -13.06 -2.85
C LEU A 102 -17.39 -13.07 -3.71
N GLY A 103 -16.41 -13.86 -3.29
CA GLY A 103 -15.03 -13.81 -3.76
C GLY A 103 -14.20 -12.82 -2.93
N ARG A 104 -12.88 -12.99 -2.92
CA ARG A 104 -11.95 -12.20 -2.10
C ARG A 104 -11.99 -10.70 -2.38
N HIS A 105 -12.31 -10.30 -3.61
CA HIS A 105 -12.37 -8.91 -4.07
C HIS A 105 -13.72 -8.58 -4.75
N GLY A 106 -14.71 -9.42 -4.51
CA GLY A 106 -16.04 -9.26 -5.08
C GLY A 106 -16.92 -8.29 -4.31
N PRO A 107 -18.20 -8.24 -4.68
CA PRO A 107 -19.20 -7.40 -4.02
C PRO A 107 -19.33 -7.79 -2.54
N ARG A 108 -19.57 -6.78 -1.72
CA ARG A 108 -19.63 -6.92 -0.26
C ARG A 108 -20.99 -6.54 0.27
N PHE A 109 -21.39 -7.24 1.30
CA PHE A 109 -22.65 -7.00 2.00
C PHE A 109 -22.39 -6.97 3.51
N ILE A 110 -23.23 -6.26 4.25
CA ILE A 110 -23.30 -6.34 5.70
C ILE A 110 -24.64 -6.97 6.10
N PHE A 111 -24.58 -7.91 7.04
CA PHE A 111 -25.77 -8.53 7.61
C PHE A 111 -26.25 -7.69 8.81
N GLU A 112 -27.51 -7.25 8.77
CA GLU A 112 -28.11 -6.40 9.81
C GLU A 112 -29.45 -6.98 10.27
N CYS A 113 -29.74 -6.90 11.56
CA CYS A 113 -31.03 -7.25 12.15
C CYS A 113 -31.78 -5.98 12.56
N LEU A 114 -32.87 -5.66 11.85
CA LEU A 114 -33.69 -4.49 12.16
C LEU A 114 -34.69 -4.83 13.26
N SER A 115 -34.50 -4.26 14.46
CA SER A 115 -35.53 -4.22 15.48
C SER A 115 -36.51 -3.09 15.12
N LEU A 116 -37.78 -3.39 14.94
CA LEU A 116 -38.82 -2.37 14.77
C LEU A 116 -39.05 -1.62 16.09
N VAL A 117 -38.09 -0.82 16.52
CA VAL A 117 -38.30 0.19 17.54
C VAL A 117 -38.69 1.47 16.81
N ARG A 118 -39.91 1.95 17.00
CA ARG A 118 -40.35 3.27 16.52
C ARG A 118 -39.35 4.33 17.01
N PRO A 119 -38.91 5.26 16.19
CA PRO A 119 -38.14 6.40 16.67
C PRO A 119 -39.08 7.26 17.53
N GLN A 120 -38.77 7.37 18.82
CA GLN A 120 -39.30 8.47 19.62
C GLN A 120 -38.62 9.76 19.16
N SER A 121 -39.45 10.62 18.60
CA SER A 121 -39.10 12.00 18.27
C SER A 121 -38.61 12.71 19.52
N THR A 122 -37.33 13.10 19.52
CA THR A 122 -36.80 14.11 20.43
C THR A 122 -37.30 15.48 20.00
N LEU A 123 -38.28 16.04 20.71
CA LEU A 123 -38.49 17.47 20.79
C LEU A 123 -38.18 17.90 22.22
N ASN A 124 -37.33 18.89 22.30
CA ASN A 124 -36.88 19.62 23.48
C ASN A 124 -38.06 20.06 24.35
N ASP A 125 -37.90 19.98 25.68
CA ASP A 125 -37.94 21.25 26.41
C ASP A 125 -37.32 21.09 27.81
N ALA A 126 -36.60 22.12 28.16
CA ALA A 126 -35.97 22.28 29.46
C ALA A 126 -37.01 22.66 30.53
N SER A 127 -36.74 22.26 31.67
CA SER A 127 -36.82 22.94 32.97
C SER A 127 -37.59 22.26 34.06
N SER A 128 -36.90 22.18 35.16
CA SER A 128 -37.29 22.34 36.55
C SER A 128 -37.83 21.15 37.37
N LEU A 129 -36.99 20.83 38.33
CA LEU A 129 -37.24 20.74 39.77
C LEU A 129 -38.05 19.58 40.40
N MET A 130 -37.29 18.83 41.13
CA MET A 130 -37.51 18.39 42.53
C MET A 130 -38.56 17.31 42.86
N THR A 131 -38.03 16.34 43.59
CA THR A 131 -38.54 15.60 44.76
C THR A 131 -39.40 14.38 44.54
N GLY A 132 -38.96 13.31 45.16
CA GLY A 132 -39.81 12.43 45.94
C GLY A 132 -39.92 10.97 45.46
N ASP A 133 -39.19 10.12 46.16
CA ASP A 133 -39.45 8.73 46.51
C ASP A 133 -40.62 7.98 45.85
N SER A 134 -40.30 6.90 45.20
CA SER A 134 -40.79 5.58 45.55
C SER A 134 -40.21 4.46 44.69
N MET A 135 -39.61 3.53 45.39
CA MET A 135 -39.22 2.19 44.97
C MET A 135 -40.34 1.45 44.25
N ALA A 136 -40.13 1.03 43.03
CA ALA A 136 -40.76 -0.18 42.48
C ALA A 136 -39.78 -0.86 41.56
N MET A 137 -39.25 -2.00 41.99
CA MET A 137 -38.47 -2.95 41.25
C MET A 137 -39.21 -3.37 39.96
N LEU A 138 -38.64 -3.09 38.81
CA LEU A 138 -38.92 -3.80 37.56
C LEU A 138 -37.79 -4.82 37.34
N PRO A 139 -38.12 -6.07 36.97
CA PRO A 139 -37.10 -7.11 36.79
C PRO A 139 -36.23 -6.81 35.60
N ASP A 140 -34.96 -6.92 35.84
CA ASP A 140 -33.83 -6.87 34.91
C ASP A 140 -34.09 -7.82 33.74
N ALA A 141 -34.31 -7.27 32.54
CA ALA A 141 -34.37 -8.03 31.30
C ALA A 141 -32.93 -8.38 30.89
N THR A 142 -32.38 -9.39 31.55
CA THR A 142 -31.17 -10.07 31.14
C THR A 142 -31.34 -10.49 29.70
N GLN A 143 -30.65 -9.81 28.81
CA GLN A 143 -30.40 -10.24 27.42
C GLN A 143 -29.66 -11.59 27.49
N HIS A 144 -30.39 -12.69 27.35
CA HIS A 144 -29.80 -13.97 27.02
C HIS A 144 -29.32 -13.92 25.58
N ASN A 145 -28.13 -13.39 25.36
CA ASN A 145 -27.35 -13.69 24.19
C ASN A 145 -26.86 -15.14 24.33
N LEU A 146 -27.63 -16.10 23.80
CA LEU A 146 -27.18 -17.48 23.70
C LEU A 146 -25.85 -17.49 22.91
N SER A 147 -24.81 -18.06 23.52
CA SER A 147 -23.54 -18.26 22.86
C SER A 147 -23.72 -19.28 21.71
N PRO A 148 -22.93 -19.20 20.64
CA PRO A 148 -23.01 -20.14 19.50
C PRO A 148 -22.86 -21.61 19.91
N SER A 149 -22.28 -21.90 21.09
CA SER A 149 -22.09 -23.25 21.64
C SER A 149 -23.36 -23.83 22.28
N GLU A 150 -24.39 -23.03 22.55
CA GLU A 150 -25.64 -23.47 23.18
C GLU A 150 -26.72 -23.90 22.17
N LEU A 151 -26.45 -23.73 20.87
CA LEU A 151 -27.35 -24.10 19.81
C LEU A 151 -27.01 -25.52 19.30
N PRO A 152 -27.99 -26.44 19.18
CA PRO A 152 -27.74 -27.80 18.70
C PRO A 152 -27.13 -27.76 17.28
N GLY A 153 -26.03 -28.43 17.07
CA GLY A 153 -25.35 -28.54 15.78
C GLY A 153 -24.42 -27.40 15.40
N ILE A 154 -24.14 -26.43 16.30
CA ILE A 154 -23.22 -25.31 16.07
C ILE A 154 -21.91 -25.54 16.83
N THR A 155 -20.78 -25.34 16.17
CA THR A 155 -19.46 -25.43 16.78
C THR A 155 -19.07 -24.13 17.48
N GLU A 156 -18.11 -24.12 18.41
CA GLU A 156 -17.58 -22.94 19.11
C GLU A 156 -17.10 -21.80 18.18
N LYS A 157 -16.80 -22.12 16.92
CA LYS A 157 -16.42 -21.14 15.89
C LYS A 157 -17.60 -20.61 15.05
N GLY A 158 -18.84 -20.92 15.44
CA GLY A 158 -20.04 -20.49 14.70
C GLY A 158 -20.31 -21.25 13.40
N TRP A 159 -19.71 -22.44 13.22
CA TRP A 159 -19.96 -23.29 12.07
C TRP A 159 -21.12 -24.26 12.34
N TYR A 160 -22.13 -24.27 11.46
CA TYR A 160 -23.21 -25.23 11.51
C TYR A 160 -22.77 -26.56 10.90
N ARG A 161 -22.94 -27.66 11.65
CA ARG A 161 -22.75 -29.02 11.15
C ARG A 161 -24.11 -29.71 11.22
N PRO A 162 -24.75 -30.06 10.09
CA PRO A 162 -26.00 -30.82 10.13
C PRO A 162 -25.77 -32.17 10.80
N PRO A 163 -26.78 -32.71 11.50
CA PRO A 163 -26.71 -34.05 12.07
C PRO A 163 -26.38 -35.06 10.96
N SER A 164 -25.33 -35.83 11.15
CA SER A 164 -24.89 -36.86 10.22
C SER A 164 -25.96 -37.94 10.15
N HIS A 165 -26.67 -38.06 9.03
CA HIS A 165 -27.27 -39.33 8.70
C HIS A 165 -26.13 -40.36 8.56
N SER A 166 -26.16 -41.36 9.43
CA SER A 166 -25.26 -42.50 9.40
C SER A 166 -25.57 -43.35 8.16
N ASP A 167 -25.04 -42.97 7.02
CA ASP A 167 -24.84 -43.89 5.92
C ASP A 167 -23.41 -44.42 6.00
N SER A 168 -23.36 -45.66 6.50
CA SER A 168 -22.20 -46.51 6.52
C SER A 168 -21.77 -46.85 5.12
N ASN A 169 -20.89 -46.01 4.54
CA ASN A 169 -19.96 -46.42 3.48
C ASN A 169 -18.64 -45.72 3.72
N HIS A 170 -17.80 -46.34 4.56
CA HIS A 170 -16.38 -46.08 4.64
C HIS A 170 -15.73 -46.43 3.29
N HIS A 171 -15.65 -45.44 2.40
CA HIS A 171 -14.57 -45.45 1.42
C HIS A 171 -13.36 -44.82 2.09
N SER A 172 -12.43 -45.67 2.52
CA SER A 172 -11.07 -45.26 2.87
C SER A 172 -10.53 -44.37 1.76
N PRO A 173 -9.94 -43.19 2.05
CA PRO A 173 -9.27 -42.42 1.02
C PRO A 173 -8.14 -43.30 0.47
N THR A 174 -8.30 -43.74 -0.76
CA THR A 174 -7.25 -44.46 -1.49
C THR A 174 -6.00 -43.58 -1.48
N ALA A 175 -4.91 -44.10 -0.95
CA ALA A 175 -3.61 -43.45 -0.83
C ALA A 175 -2.89 -43.21 -2.18
N SER A 176 -3.64 -43.05 -3.26
CA SER A 176 -3.07 -42.78 -4.59
C SER A 176 -2.86 -41.26 -4.75
N VAL A 177 -1.59 -40.89 -4.78
CA VAL A 177 -1.16 -39.52 -5.09
C VAL A 177 -1.58 -39.21 -6.53
N THR A 178 -2.35 -38.16 -6.74
CA THR A 178 -2.81 -37.73 -8.08
C THR A 178 -1.70 -37.00 -8.83
N LEU A 179 -1.71 -37.06 -10.18
CA LEU A 179 -0.76 -36.31 -11.03
C LEU A 179 -0.75 -34.79 -10.74
N SER A 180 -1.89 -34.23 -10.39
CA SER A 180 -1.98 -32.80 -9.99
C SER A 180 -1.31 -32.49 -8.66
N GLN A 181 -1.19 -33.47 -7.76
CA GLN A 181 -0.43 -33.36 -6.51
C GLN A 181 1.07 -33.52 -6.74
N LEU A 182 1.47 -34.37 -7.68
CA LEU A 182 2.88 -34.56 -8.08
C LEU A 182 3.40 -33.37 -8.91
N PHE A 183 2.56 -32.82 -9.77
CA PHE A 183 2.88 -31.68 -10.62
C PHE A 183 1.91 -30.50 -10.37
N PRO A 184 2.08 -29.75 -9.26
CA PRO A 184 1.15 -28.67 -8.88
C PRO A 184 0.99 -27.59 -9.94
N ILE A 185 2.01 -27.40 -10.79
CA ILE A 185 2.00 -26.39 -11.85
C ILE A 185 0.88 -26.65 -12.89
N VAL A 186 0.52 -27.93 -13.10
CA VAL A 186 -0.52 -28.30 -14.07
C VAL A 186 -1.91 -27.85 -13.60
N SER A 187 -2.17 -27.93 -12.30
CA SER A 187 -3.45 -27.56 -11.70
C SER A 187 -3.54 -26.07 -11.33
N THR A 188 -2.40 -25.44 -10.98
CA THR A 188 -2.35 -24.06 -10.48
C THR A 188 -1.79 -23.05 -11.49
N GLY A 189 -1.35 -23.50 -12.68
CA GLY A 189 -0.68 -22.66 -13.66
C GLY A 189 -1.47 -21.42 -14.10
N ARG A 190 -2.81 -21.53 -14.24
CA ARG A 190 -3.68 -20.38 -14.56
C ARG A 190 -3.79 -19.36 -13.42
N ASP A 191 -3.72 -19.82 -12.18
CA ASP A 191 -3.78 -18.94 -11.00
C ASP A 191 -2.42 -18.30 -10.70
N LEU A 192 -1.33 -18.94 -11.11
CA LEU A 192 0.03 -18.46 -10.90
C LEU A 192 0.25 -17.08 -11.57
N THR A 193 -0.26 -16.90 -12.78
CA THR A 193 -0.12 -15.64 -13.55
C THR A 193 -0.80 -14.44 -12.89
N ARG A 194 -1.75 -14.69 -11.98
CA ARG A 194 -2.48 -13.65 -11.24
C ARG A 194 -1.90 -13.36 -9.86
N LYS A 195 -0.88 -14.08 -9.42
CA LYS A 195 -0.31 -13.90 -8.08
C LYS A 195 0.67 -12.73 -8.05
N ALA A 196 0.53 -11.89 -7.03
CA ALA A 196 1.34 -10.68 -6.86
C ALA A 196 2.85 -10.91 -6.72
N PHE A 197 3.29 -12.14 -6.36
CA PHE A 197 4.70 -12.48 -6.24
C PHE A 197 5.36 -12.90 -7.56
N LEU A 198 4.58 -13.23 -8.59
CA LEU A 198 5.14 -13.75 -9.85
C LEU A 198 6.02 -12.72 -10.54
N VAL A 199 5.55 -11.47 -10.67
CA VAL A 199 6.31 -10.40 -11.33
C VAL A 199 7.62 -10.10 -10.59
N PRO A 200 7.64 -9.87 -9.26
CA PRO A 200 8.89 -9.73 -8.52
C PRO A 200 9.81 -10.95 -8.65
N GLY A 201 9.27 -12.16 -8.64
CA GLY A 201 10.03 -13.38 -8.81
C GLY A 201 10.71 -13.48 -10.18
N ILE A 202 9.98 -13.21 -11.27
CA ILE A 202 10.53 -13.19 -12.63
C ILE A 202 11.62 -12.12 -12.74
N ILE A 203 11.39 -10.91 -12.23
CA ILE A 203 12.39 -9.84 -12.24
C ILE A 203 13.65 -10.29 -11.52
N THR A 204 13.52 -10.84 -10.31
CA THR A 204 14.68 -11.32 -9.52
C THR A 204 15.46 -12.40 -10.27
N ILE A 205 14.78 -13.41 -10.82
CA ILE A 205 15.43 -14.47 -11.59
C ILE A 205 16.14 -13.89 -12.82
N SER A 206 15.50 -12.97 -13.55
CA SER A 206 16.09 -12.31 -14.71
C SER A 206 17.37 -11.55 -14.34
N PHE A 207 17.37 -10.83 -13.21
CA PHE A 207 18.58 -10.16 -12.70
C PHE A 207 19.68 -11.15 -12.31
N VAL A 208 19.35 -12.27 -11.65
CA VAL A 208 20.34 -13.31 -11.34
C VAL A 208 20.98 -13.86 -12.62
N VAL A 209 20.18 -14.15 -13.64
CA VAL A 209 20.71 -14.60 -14.95
C VAL A 209 21.61 -13.54 -15.58
N LEU A 210 21.20 -12.27 -15.58
CA LEU A 210 22.02 -11.15 -16.09
C LEU A 210 23.33 -11.02 -15.32
N LEU A 211 23.34 -11.19 -13.99
CA LEU A 211 24.57 -11.19 -13.20
C LEU A 211 25.53 -12.29 -13.65
N PHE A 212 25.05 -13.51 -13.91
CA PHE A 212 25.89 -14.58 -14.43
C PHE A 212 26.45 -14.29 -15.82
N ILE A 213 25.66 -13.67 -16.72
CA ILE A 213 26.11 -13.28 -18.06
C ILE A 213 27.15 -12.17 -18.01
N THR A 214 27.13 -11.31 -17.00
CA THR A 214 28.02 -10.16 -16.85
C THR A 214 29.28 -10.45 -16.01
N VAL A 215 29.43 -11.64 -15.46
CA VAL A 215 30.65 -12.06 -14.77
C VAL A 215 31.89 -11.86 -15.67
N GLY A 216 32.93 -11.21 -15.15
CA GLY A 216 34.14 -10.86 -15.89
C GLY A 216 34.01 -9.60 -16.76
N LYS A 217 32.88 -8.87 -16.67
CA LYS A 217 32.65 -7.57 -17.33
C LYS A 217 32.21 -6.58 -16.26
N SER A 218 33.17 -6.01 -15.53
CA SER A 218 32.95 -5.19 -14.32
C SER A 218 31.93 -4.07 -14.54
N ASP A 219 32.01 -3.33 -15.65
CA ASP A 219 31.07 -2.22 -15.93
C ASP A 219 29.61 -2.69 -16.02
N TRP A 220 29.37 -3.75 -16.78
CA TRP A 220 28.02 -4.30 -16.94
C TRP A 220 27.51 -4.96 -15.65
N PHE A 221 28.40 -5.62 -14.91
CA PHE A 221 28.05 -6.23 -13.63
C PHE A 221 27.63 -5.15 -12.63
N ASN A 222 28.37 -4.06 -12.52
CA ASN A 222 28.07 -2.91 -11.67
C ASN A 222 26.72 -2.28 -12.03
N VAL A 223 26.41 -2.11 -13.32
CA VAL A 223 25.13 -1.60 -13.80
C VAL A 223 23.98 -2.50 -13.38
N VAL A 224 24.11 -3.83 -13.55
CA VAL A 224 23.08 -4.80 -13.21
C VAL A 224 22.84 -4.81 -11.69
N VAL A 225 23.88 -4.84 -10.86
CA VAL A 225 23.76 -4.79 -9.39
C VAL A 225 23.08 -3.51 -8.94
N ALA A 226 23.55 -2.35 -9.43
CA ALA A 226 22.99 -1.05 -9.10
C ALA A 226 21.52 -0.94 -9.48
N ALA A 227 21.16 -1.35 -10.68
CA ALA A 227 19.78 -1.33 -11.17
C ALA A 227 18.87 -2.25 -10.33
N TYR A 228 19.32 -3.45 -9.98
CA TYR A 228 18.54 -4.36 -9.16
C TYR A 228 18.24 -3.79 -7.77
N ILE A 229 19.27 -3.28 -7.08
CA ILE A 229 19.11 -2.70 -5.74
C ILE A 229 18.18 -1.48 -5.79
N ALA A 230 18.37 -0.60 -6.78
CA ALA A 230 17.56 0.60 -6.96
C ALA A 230 16.08 0.28 -7.25
N ILE A 231 15.82 -0.70 -8.14
CA ILE A 231 14.46 -1.15 -8.45
C ILE A 231 13.80 -1.82 -7.25
N ALA A 232 14.53 -2.65 -6.50
CA ALA A 232 14.02 -3.32 -5.31
C ALA A 232 13.63 -2.30 -4.22
N ALA A 233 14.49 -1.30 -3.96
CA ALA A 233 14.21 -0.24 -3.00
C ALA A 233 13.02 0.65 -3.45
N TYR A 234 12.96 1.01 -4.74
CA TYR A 234 11.82 1.74 -5.28
C TYR A 234 10.52 0.93 -5.16
N TYR A 235 10.56 -0.37 -5.48
CA TYR A 235 9.39 -1.25 -5.35
C TYR A 235 8.89 -1.31 -3.91
N PHE A 236 9.80 -1.30 -2.93
CA PHE A 236 9.42 -1.23 -1.52
C PHE A 236 8.64 0.07 -1.20
N VAL A 237 9.14 1.25 -1.62
CA VAL A 237 8.42 2.53 -1.45
C VAL A 237 7.08 2.52 -2.18
N TYR A 238 7.04 1.98 -3.41
CA TYR A 238 5.80 1.83 -4.18
C TYR A 238 4.75 1.01 -3.42
N ARG A 239 5.17 -0.10 -2.80
CA ARG A 239 4.29 -0.95 -1.98
C ARG A 239 3.83 -0.27 -0.70
N LEU A 240 4.70 0.53 -0.06
CA LEU A 240 4.33 1.34 1.10
C LEU A 240 3.27 2.39 0.76
N CYS A 241 3.40 3.06 -0.38
CA CYS A 241 2.42 4.05 -0.84
C CYS A 241 1.06 3.42 -1.15
N GLY A 242 1.03 2.20 -1.70
CA GLY A 242 -0.21 1.51 -2.05
C GLY A 242 -1.07 2.24 -3.11
N ARG A 243 -0.46 3.14 -3.87
CA ARG A 243 -1.08 3.91 -4.95
C ARG A 243 -0.61 3.38 -6.30
N HIS A 244 -1.53 3.20 -7.23
CA HIS A 244 -1.20 2.81 -8.59
C HIS A 244 -0.97 4.07 -9.44
N LYS A 245 0.21 4.14 -10.07
CA LYS A 245 0.56 5.16 -11.05
C LYS A 245 1.02 4.47 -12.33
N HIS A 246 0.75 5.09 -13.47
CA HIS A 246 1.12 4.51 -14.75
C HIS A 246 2.66 4.37 -14.87
N TRP A 247 3.13 3.22 -15.29
CA TRP A 247 4.56 2.89 -15.33
C TRP A 247 5.39 3.87 -16.20
N LEU A 248 4.81 4.41 -17.29
CA LEU A 248 5.46 5.42 -18.12
C LEU A 248 5.79 6.70 -17.35
N VAL A 249 4.96 7.09 -16.37
CA VAL A 249 5.22 8.27 -15.55
C VAL A 249 6.36 8.00 -14.58
N ILE A 250 6.39 6.80 -13.99
CA ILE A 250 7.44 6.37 -13.07
C ILE A 250 8.78 6.31 -13.80
N PHE A 251 8.87 5.55 -14.89
CA PHE A 251 10.09 5.45 -15.70
C PHE A 251 10.47 6.78 -16.33
N GLY A 252 9.49 7.52 -16.86
CA GLY A 252 9.69 8.82 -17.48
C GLY A 252 10.28 9.84 -16.52
N SER A 253 9.91 9.81 -15.22
CA SER A 253 10.48 10.73 -14.23
C SER A 253 11.96 10.44 -13.94
N GLY A 254 12.35 9.18 -13.77
CA GLY A 254 13.75 8.79 -13.63
C GLY A 254 14.57 9.12 -14.89
N LEU A 255 14.04 8.78 -16.05
CA LEU A 255 14.69 9.07 -17.35
C LEU A 255 14.85 10.58 -17.60
N LEU A 256 13.84 11.39 -17.26
CA LEU A 256 13.92 12.85 -17.38
C LEU A 256 15.03 13.41 -16.50
N THR A 257 15.12 12.96 -15.26
CA THR A 257 16.21 13.37 -14.35
C THR A 257 17.58 13.00 -14.91
N THR A 258 17.73 11.75 -15.38
CA THR A 258 18.95 11.28 -16.07
C THR A 258 19.27 12.16 -17.29
N ALA A 259 18.27 12.46 -18.12
CA ALA A 259 18.46 13.31 -19.29
C ALA A 259 18.92 14.73 -18.94
N ILE A 260 18.39 15.33 -17.85
CA ILE A 260 18.85 16.65 -17.38
C ILE A 260 20.31 16.56 -16.94
N MET A 261 20.70 15.50 -16.21
CA MET A 261 22.08 15.31 -15.72
C MET A 261 23.11 15.17 -16.87
N VAL A 262 22.75 14.59 -17.99
CA VAL A 262 23.66 14.46 -19.15
C VAL A 262 23.57 15.66 -20.11
N SER A 263 22.59 16.54 -19.92
CA SER A 263 22.37 17.69 -20.78
C SER A 263 23.25 18.89 -20.41
N PRO A 264 23.44 19.86 -21.34
CA PRO A 264 24.10 21.13 -21.00
C PRO A 264 23.41 21.93 -19.90
N ALA A 265 22.14 21.65 -19.58
CA ALA A 265 21.41 22.29 -18.50
C ALA A 265 22.09 22.09 -17.13
N LEU A 266 22.72 20.93 -16.91
CA LEU A 266 23.47 20.68 -15.68
C LEU A 266 24.56 21.72 -15.42
N ARG A 267 25.24 22.20 -16.49
CA ARG A 267 26.29 23.26 -16.35
C ARG A 267 25.70 24.56 -15.81
N GLY A 268 24.48 24.91 -16.22
CA GLY A 268 23.76 26.07 -15.70
C GLY A 268 23.44 25.92 -14.21
N PHE A 269 22.98 24.72 -13.80
CA PHE A 269 22.76 24.44 -12.36
C PHE A 269 24.05 24.53 -11.55
N LEU A 270 25.14 23.90 -12.02
CA LEU A 270 26.43 23.98 -11.37
C LEU A 270 26.94 25.42 -11.24
N TRP A 271 26.83 26.21 -12.29
CA TRP A 271 27.22 27.61 -12.27
C TRP A 271 26.43 28.43 -11.23
N VAL A 272 25.10 28.31 -11.23
CA VAL A 272 24.27 29.05 -10.28
C VAL A 272 24.55 28.63 -8.83
N PHE A 273 24.56 27.34 -8.55
CA PHE A 273 24.58 26.84 -7.17
C PHE A 273 25.99 26.70 -6.57
N ARG A 274 27.04 26.59 -7.39
CA ARG A 274 28.44 26.38 -6.93
C ARG A 274 29.36 27.57 -7.16
N GLU A 275 29.03 28.47 -8.11
CA GLU A 275 29.84 29.62 -8.44
C GLU A 275 29.18 30.94 -7.98
N VAL A 276 27.86 31.12 -8.26
CA VAL A 276 27.11 32.32 -7.85
C VAL A 276 26.67 32.24 -6.39
N LEU A 277 26.17 31.07 -5.96
CA LEU A 277 25.79 30.78 -4.57
C LEU A 277 26.95 30.10 -3.83
N PRO A 278 26.98 30.14 -2.49
CA PRO A 278 28.09 29.56 -1.70
C PRO A 278 28.00 28.03 -1.62
N GLY A 279 28.00 27.36 -2.76
CA GLY A 279 27.85 25.90 -2.84
C GLY A 279 29.10 25.19 -3.39
N ALA A 280 30.29 25.80 -3.33
CA ALA A 280 31.54 25.17 -3.72
C ALA A 280 31.80 23.94 -2.85
N ILE A 281 31.97 22.78 -3.51
CA ILE A 281 32.29 21.54 -2.78
C ILE A 281 33.80 21.51 -2.55
N PRO A 282 34.28 21.42 -1.28
CA PRO A 282 35.70 21.39 -1.00
C PRO A 282 36.37 20.12 -1.56
N GLY A 283 37.63 20.28 -1.97
CA GLY A 283 38.45 19.15 -2.42
C GLY A 283 38.78 18.18 -1.27
N PRO A 284 39.24 16.95 -1.61
CA PRO A 284 39.54 15.91 -0.60
C PRO A 284 40.59 16.34 0.44
N ASP A 285 41.53 17.21 0.07
CA ASP A 285 42.62 17.67 0.93
C ASP A 285 42.37 19.03 1.59
N GLU A 286 41.19 19.61 1.38
CA GLU A 286 40.84 20.93 1.91
C GLU A 286 40.18 20.83 3.29
N SER A 287 40.87 21.35 4.32
CA SER A 287 40.28 21.42 5.67
C SER A 287 39.27 22.57 5.77
N VAL A 288 38.00 22.25 5.85
CA VAL A 288 36.92 23.24 5.94
C VAL A 288 36.22 23.14 7.30
N ASN A 289 35.87 24.29 7.88
CA ASN A 289 35.03 24.32 9.07
C ASN A 289 33.65 23.66 8.76
N ILE A 290 33.17 22.88 9.72
CA ILE A 290 31.94 22.08 9.56
C ILE A 290 30.71 22.93 9.23
N VAL A 291 30.64 24.16 9.76
CA VAL A 291 29.52 25.08 9.47
C VAL A 291 29.60 25.57 8.02
N VAL A 292 30.81 25.90 7.54
CA VAL A 292 31.03 26.29 6.14
C VAL A 292 30.76 25.10 5.24
N LEU A 293 31.18 23.89 5.60
CA LEU A 293 30.89 22.67 4.88
C LEU A 293 29.36 22.43 4.76
N LEU A 294 28.63 22.60 5.87
CA LEU A 294 27.16 22.46 5.86
C LEU A 294 26.50 23.50 4.93
N VAL A 295 26.95 24.73 4.93
CA VAL A 295 26.45 25.78 4.03
C VAL A 295 26.76 25.42 2.57
N ASN A 296 27.99 25.02 2.28
CA ASN A 296 28.38 24.61 0.93
C ASN A 296 27.57 23.39 0.44
N MET A 297 27.37 22.38 1.30
CA MET A 297 26.55 21.20 0.98
C MET A 297 25.06 21.57 0.83
N PHE A 298 24.57 22.54 1.59
CA PHE A 298 23.18 23.00 1.47
C PHE A 298 22.90 23.65 0.10
N PHE A 299 23.78 24.53 -0.36
CA PHE A 299 23.62 25.18 -1.67
C PHE A 299 24.05 24.27 -2.82
N GLY A 300 25.26 23.67 -2.75
CA GLY A 300 25.91 22.98 -3.86
C GLY A 300 25.38 21.57 -4.12
N ALA A 301 24.79 20.91 -3.10
CA ALA A 301 24.14 19.61 -3.23
C ALA A 301 22.65 19.69 -2.86
N GLY A 302 22.32 20.06 -1.63
CA GLY A 302 20.93 20.06 -1.13
C GLY A 302 19.94 20.79 -2.03
N LEU A 303 20.11 22.10 -2.19
CA LEU A 303 19.21 22.90 -3.04
C LEU A 303 19.30 22.51 -4.51
N MET A 304 20.50 22.40 -5.03
CA MET A 304 20.72 22.11 -6.45
C MET A 304 20.08 20.78 -6.87
N GLU A 305 20.42 19.71 -6.17
CA GLU A 305 20.01 18.38 -6.57
C GLU A 305 18.53 18.10 -6.25
N GLU A 306 18.00 18.62 -5.13
CA GLU A 306 16.57 18.45 -4.85
C GLU A 306 15.71 19.26 -5.82
N LEU A 307 16.18 20.42 -6.31
CA LEU A 307 15.50 21.15 -7.37
C LEU A 307 15.50 20.35 -8.67
N LEU A 308 16.67 19.80 -9.07
CA LEU A 308 16.82 19.00 -10.28
C LEU A 308 15.90 17.78 -10.25
N LYS A 309 15.91 17.03 -9.14
CA LYS A 309 15.03 15.87 -8.90
C LYS A 309 13.56 16.27 -8.74
N GLY A 310 13.29 17.52 -8.35
CA GLY A 310 11.96 18.10 -8.23
C GLY A 310 11.28 18.42 -9.58
N ILE A 311 12.05 18.64 -10.66
CA ILE A 311 11.52 19.02 -11.97
C ILE A 311 10.45 18.06 -12.50
N PRO A 312 10.66 16.73 -12.53
CA PRO A 312 9.62 15.79 -12.97
C PRO A 312 8.34 15.86 -12.12
N ILE A 313 8.48 16.09 -10.81
CA ILE A 313 7.34 16.18 -9.89
C ILE A 313 6.55 17.48 -10.14
N LEU A 314 7.26 18.59 -10.32
CA LEU A 314 6.66 19.89 -10.64
C LEU A 314 5.95 19.88 -11.99
N LEU A 315 6.52 19.23 -12.99
CA LEU A 315 5.85 18.98 -14.28
C LEU A 315 4.58 18.16 -14.10
N GLY A 316 4.63 17.09 -13.30
CA GLY A 316 3.44 16.31 -12.94
C GLY A 316 2.38 17.13 -12.23
N ALA A 317 2.78 18.03 -11.31
CA ALA A 317 1.87 18.95 -10.65
C ALA A 317 1.25 19.97 -11.62
N TRP A 318 2.04 20.49 -12.57
CA TRP A 318 1.55 21.34 -13.65
C TRP A 318 0.50 20.62 -14.52
N VAL A 319 0.77 19.35 -14.90
CA VAL A 319 -0.21 18.49 -15.60
C VAL A 319 -1.49 18.33 -14.77
N ALA A 320 -1.39 18.09 -13.47
CA ALA A 320 -2.54 17.91 -12.60
C ALA A 320 -3.42 19.15 -12.48
N ILE A 321 -2.82 20.33 -12.60
CA ILE A 321 -3.55 21.62 -12.51
C ILE A 321 -4.22 21.95 -13.85
N ASN A 322 -3.59 21.66 -14.98
CA ASN A 322 -4.02 22.13 -16.29
C ASN A 322 -4.82 21.10 -17.10
N LEU A 323 -4.70 19.78 -16.79
CA LEU A 323 -5.42 18.74 -17.50
C LEU A 323 -6.63 18.22 -16.68
N ARG A 324 -7.63 17.69 -17.41
CA ARG A 324 -8.82 17.05 -16.83
C ARG A 324 -8.63 15.53 -16.72
N SER A 325 -9.42 14.87 -15.88
CA SER A 325 -9.54 13.42 -15.86
C SER A 325 -9.93 12.91 -17.27
N PRO A 326 -9.37 11.76 -17.76
CA PRO A 326 -8.51 10.83 -17.04
C PRO A 326 -7.01 11.18 -17.05
N TYR A 327 -6.55 12.11 -17.91
CA TYR A 327 -5.12 12.43 -18.08
C TYR A 327 -4.49 13.01 -16.79
N ARG A 328 -5.23 13.83 -16.07
CA ARG A 328 -4.83 14.35 -14.77
C ARG A 328 -4.46 13.22 -13.80
N ASP A 329 -5.31 12.20 -13.70
CA ASP A 329 -5.15 11.14 -12.71
C ASP A 329 -4.07 10.13 -13.12
N ILE A 330 -3.87 9.96 -14.44
CA ILE A 330 -2.85 9.06 -15.01
C ILE A 330 -1.46 9.69 -14.92
N PHE A 331 -1.30 10.92 -15.43
CA PHE A 331 0.01 11.55 -15.62
C PHE A 331 0.33 12.63 -14.59
N GLY A 332 -0.68 13.25 -13.95
CA GLY A 332 -0.49 14.36 -13.03
C GLY A 332 -0.13 13.94 -11.61
N VAL A 333 0.47 14.85 -10.85
CA VAL A 333 0.61 14.77 -9.39
C VAL A 333 -0.64 15.41 -8.78
N ALA A 334 -1.69 14.63 -8.55
CA ALA A 334 -2.96 15.13 -8.04
C ALA A 334 -3.07 15.08 -6.51
N GLU A 335 -2.24 14.28 -5.87
CA GLU A 335 -2.21 14.09 -4.41
C GLU A 335 -0.78 13.80 -3.89
N PRO A 336 -0.54 13.90 -2.57
CA PRO A 336 0.79 13.69 -1.99
C PRO A 336 1.42 12.32 -2.30
N LEU A 337 0.65 11.24 -2.38
CA LEU A 337 1.17 9.91 -2.76
C LEU A 337 1.74 9.87 -4.18
N ASP A 338 1.12 10.56 -5.12
CA ASP A 338 1.64 10.69 -6.48
C ASP A 338 3.01 11.39 -6.49
N GLY A 339 3.13 12.47 -5.69
CA GLY A 339 4.38 13.21 -5.55
C GLY A 339 5.51 12.37 -4.94
N ILE A 340 5.21 11.59 -3.90
CA ILE A 340 6.19 10.67 -3.29
C ILE A 340 6.68 9.65 -4.31
N LEU A 341 5.79 9.02 -5.06
CA LEU A 341 6.14 8.00 -6.06
C LEU A 341 7.01 8.56 -7.17
N ILE A 342 6.65 9.71 -7.73
CA ILE A 342 7.40 10.35 -8.81
C ILE A 342 8.73 10.88 -8.30
N GLY A 343 8.77 11.46 -7.08
CA GLY A 343 10.00 11.94 -6.46
C GLY A 343 11.00 10.82 -6.15
N SER A 344 10.52 9.71 -5.61
CA SER A 344 11.37 8.53 -5.38
C SER A 344 11.90 7.94 -6.69
N ALA A 345 11.09 7.91 -7.77
CA ALA A 345 11.53 7.43 -9.08
C ALA A 345 12.57 8.38 -9.74
N SER A 346 12.37 9.69 -9.62
CA SER A 346 13.34 10.70 -10.03
C SER A 346 14.69 10.52 -9.31
N ALA A 347 14.63 10.29 -7.99
CA ALA A 347 15.81 10.03 -7.17
C ALA A 347 16.56 8.77 -7.60
N VAL A 348 15.86 7.71 -8.00
CA VAL A 348 16.49 6.49 -8.54
C VAL A 348 17.29 6.81 -9.79
N GLY A 349 16.71 7.55 -10.75
CA GLY A 349 17.42 7.97 -11.97
C GLY A 349 18.65 8.80 -11.66
N PHE A 350 18.54 9.75 -10.71
CA PHE A 350 19.67 10.57 -10.26
C PHE A 350 20.78 9.71 -9.65
N THR A 351 20.46 8.85 -8.69
CA THR A 351 21.43 8.02 -7.97
C THR A 351 22.20 7.08 -8.90
N LEU A 352 21.49 6.45 -9.86
CA LEU A 352 22.15 5.58 -10.83
C LEU A 352 23.17 6.34 -11.67
N MET A 353 22.84 7.54 -12.14
CA MET A 353 23.77 8.38 -12.91
C MET A 353 24.96 8.84 -12.04
N GLU A 354 24.71 9.38 -10.87
CA GLU A 354 25.76 9.86 -9.97
C GLU A 354 26.71 8.73 -9.59
N THR A 355 26.17 7.56 -9.24
CA THR A 355 27.00 6.45 -8.75
C THR A 355 27.78 5.77 -9.86
N LEU A 356 27.12 5.41 -10.97
CA LEU A 356 27.76 4.63 -12.04
C LEU A 356 28.70 5.44 -12.93
N PHE A 357 28.40 6.74 -13.15
CA PHE A 357 29.14 7.55 -14.10
C PHE A 357 30.03 8.63 -13.47
N GLN A 358 29.92 8.86 -12.16
CA GLN A 358 30.75 9.84 -11.47
C GLN A 358 31.53 9.20 -10.32
N TYR A 359 30.82 8.63 -9.32
CA TYR A 359 31.44 8.19 -8.07
C TYR A 359 32.31 6.94 -8.26
N VAL A 360 31.81 5.87 -8.86
CA VAL A 360 32.58 4.61 -9.04
C VAL A 360 33.80 4.84 -9.92
N PRO A 361 33.68 5.50 -11.09
CA PRO A 361 34.86 5.80 -11.92
C PRO A 361 35.93 6.65 -11.21
N SER A 362 35.54 7.65 -10.41
CA SER A 362 36.51 8.46 -9.67
C SER A 362 37.32 7.62 -8.68
N ILE A 363 36.64 6.76 -7.90
CA ILE A 363 37.29 5.87 -6.93
C ILE A 363 38.23 4.87 -7.62
N VAL A 364 37.80 4.25 -8.70
CA VAL A 364 38.63 3.32 -9.46
C VAL A 364 39.89 4.02 -9.98
N ASN A 365 39.75 5.24 -10.52
CA ASN A 365 40.87 6.03 -11.00
C ASN A 365 41.84 6.40 -9.85
N ASP A 366 41.33 6.86 -8.70
CA ASP A 366 42.16 7.24 -7.54
C ASP A 366 42.95 6.04 -7.00
N VAL A 367 42.32 4.86 -6.88
CA VAL A 367 43.00 3.62 -6.44
C VAL A 367 44.06 3.19 -7.45
N THR A 368 43.77 3.30 -8.76
CA THR A 368 44.73 2.98 -9.83
C THR A 368 45.96 3.91 -9.77
N LEU A 369 45.74 5.20 -9.52
CA LEU A 369 46.85 6.18 -9.43
C LEU A 369 47.72 6.00 -8.18
N GLN A 370 47.13 5.53 -7.07
CA GLN A 370 47.84 5.33 -5.81
C GLN A 370 48.73 4.08 -5.80
N ALA A 371 48.67 3.22 -6.81
CA ALA A 371 49.46 1.98 -6.95
C ALA A 371 49.48 1.11 -5.64
N SER A 372 48.36 1.06 -4.95
CA SER A 372 48.21 0.55 -3.57
C SER A 372 48.26 -0.99 -3.46
N GLY A 373 48.44 -1.72 -4.56
CA GLY A 373 48.36 -3.19 -4.57
C GLY A 373 46.95 -3.75 -4.36
N ILE A 374 45.95 -2.90 -4.26
CA ILE A 374 44.55 -3.26 -4.20
C ILE A 374 44.01 -3.34 -5.62
N ASP A 375 43.21 -4.35 -5.92
CA ASP A 375 42.47 -4.45 -7.19
C ASP A 375 41.41 -3.32 -7.29
N PRO A 376 41.58 -2.36 -8.23
CA PRO A 376 40.67 -1.22 -8.35
C PRO A 376 39.21 -1.64 -8.67
N GLU A 377 39.02 -2.71 -9.44
CA GLU A 377 37.68 -3.21 -9.79
C GLU A 377 36.97 -3.81 -8.58
N LEU A 378 37.70 -4.58 -7.77
CA LEU A 378 37.20 -5.13 -6.52
C LEU A 378 36.81 -4.02 -5.53
N MET A 379 37.65 -2.97 -5.39
CA MET A 379 37.34 -1.82 -4.54
C MET A 379 36.10 -1.08 -5.05
N GLY A 380 35.99 -0.86 -6.37
CA GLY A 380 34.82 -0.26 -6.97
C GLY A 380 33.54 -1.04 -6.64
N LEU A 381 33.56 -2.37 -6.72
CA LEU A 381 32.43 -3.22 -6.40
C LEU A 381 32.07 -3.19 -4.89
N GLN A 382 33.08 -3.22 -4.00
CA GLN A 382 32.86 -3.15 -2.55
C GLN A 382 32.23 -1.83 -2.12
N LEU A 383 32.53 -0.74 -2.81
CA LEU A 383 31.96 0.58 -2.54
C LEU A 383 30.60 0.79 -3.23
N LEU A 384 30.36 0.12 -4.35
CA LEU A 384 29.11 0.24 -5.12
C LEU A 384 27.88 -0.11 -4.28
N ILE A 385 27.92 -1.25 -3.57
CA ILE A 385 26.75 -1.77 -2.83
C ILE A 385 26.33 -0.81 -1.71
N PRO A 386 27.21 -0.42 -0.75
CA PRO A 386 26.83 0.51 0.30
C PRO A 386 26.48 1.91 -0.24
N ARG A 387 27.15 2.36 -1.32
CA ARG A 387 26.84 3.63 -1.95
C ARG A 387 25.43 3.63 -2.58
N ILE A 388 25.07 2.58 -3.33
CA ILE A 388 23.72 2.46 -3.91
C ILE A 388 22.67 2.34 -2.81
N LEU A 389 22.88 1.48 -1.80
CA LEU A 389 21.92 1.34 -0.69
C LEU A 389 21.74 2.65 0.08
N GLY A 390 22.85 3.32 0.41
CA GLY A 390 22.84 4.58 1.14
C GLY A 390 22.22 5.72 0.30
N SER A 391 22.66 5.87 -0.95
CA SER A 391 22.16 6.93 -1.82
C SER A 391 20.71 6.71 -2.27
N VAL A 392 20.35 5.48 -2.63
CA VAL A 392 18.95 5.17 -2.98
C VAL A 392 18.04 5.44 -1.78
N SER A 393 18.41 5.00 -0.57
CA SER A 393 17.64 5.25 0.63
C SER A 393 17.57 6.75 0.98
N GLY A 394 18.71 7.46 0.89
CA GLY A 394 18.82 8.89 1.17
C GLY A 394 18.09 9.74 0.13
N HIS A 395 18.48 9.65 -1.14
CA HIS A 395 17.88 10.46 -2.21
C HIS A 395 16.38 10.19 -2.38
N MET A 396 15.93 8.91 -2.27
CA MET A 396 14.49 8.63 -2.28
C MET A 396 13.78 9.24 -1.08
N ALA A 397 14.44 9.28 0.10
CA ALA A 397 13.83 9.88 1.27
C ALA A 397 13.65 11.38 1.10
N TYR A 398 14.67 12.12 0.65
CA TYR A 398 14.58 13.59 0.47
C TYR A 398 13.60 13.94 -0.65
N SER A 399 13.78 13.35 -1.83
CA SER A 399 12.97 13.68 -3.00
C SER A 399 11.54 13.16 -2.88
N GLY A 400 11.32 12.01 -2.23
CA GLY A 400 9.98 11.52 -1.89
C GLY A 400 9.29 12.44 -0.88
N TYR A 401 10.02 12.91 0.15
CA TYR A 401 9.53 13.87 1.11
C TYR A 401 9.21 15.23 0.45
N PHE A 402 10.06 15.75 -0.43
CA PHE A 402 9.76 16.95 -1.22
C PHE A 402 8.53 16.71 -2.12
N GLY A 403 8.43 15.53 -2.75
CA GLY A 403 7.27 15.13 -3.55
C GLY A 403 5.96 15.14 -2.77
N TYR A 404 5.98 14.75 -1.49
CA TYR A 404 4.83 14.89 -0.60
C TYR A 404 4.35 16.36 -0.55
N PHE A 405 5.24 17.32 -0.36
CA PHE A 405 4.88 18.73 -0.29
C PHE A 405 4.41 19.29 -1.64
N ILE A 406 5.01 18.85 -2.75
CA ILE A 406 4.54 19.23 -4.08
C ILE A 406 3.10 18.74 -4.29
N GLY A 407 2.80 17.47 -3.99
CA GLY A 407 1.43 16.95 -4.06
C GLY A 407 0.47 17.63 -3.09
N LEU A 408 0.93 17.96 -1.87
CA LEU A 408 0.14 18.72 -0.90
C LEU A 408 -0.17 20.15 -1.38
N SER A 409 0.75 20.78 -2.10
CA SER A 409 0.59 22.13 -2.67
C SER A 409 -0.51 22.20 -3.72
N VAL A 410 -0.76 21.08 -4.43
CA VAL A 410 -1.88 20.95 -5.38
C VAL A 410 -3.22 20.93 -4.66
N LEU A 411 -3.29 20.25 -3.51
CA LEU A 411 -4.49 20.19 -2.68
C LEU A 411 -4.76 21.50 -1.90
N LYS A 412 -3.73 22.33 -1.71
CA LYS A 412 -3.81 23.58 -0.91
C LYS A 412 -3.42 24.81 -1.73
N PRO A 413 -4.24 25.24 -2.72
CA PRO A 413 -3.87 26.33 -3.62
C PRO A 413 -3.58 27.67 -2.91
N LYS A 414 -4.28 27.97 -1.80
CA LYS A 414 -4.11 29.23 -1.03
C LYS A 414 -2.74 29.34 -0.35
N SER A 415 -2.13 28.21 0.06
CA SER A 415 -0.82 28.16 0.72
C SER A 415 0.24 27.43 -0.13
N ARG A 416 0.04 27.36 -1.44
CA ARG A 416 0.88 26.61 -2.37
C ARG A 416 2.36 26.91 -2.23
N TRP A 417 2.72 28.17 -2.35
CA TRP A 417 4.11 28.62 -2.32
C TRP A 417 4.79 28.36 -0.98
N GLN A 418 4.09 28.62 0.12
CA GLN A 418 4.59 28.31 1.46
C GLN A 418 4.83 26.80 1.61
N THR A 419 3.90 25.96 1.17
CA THR A 419 4.02 24.50 1.23
C THR A 419 5.22 24.03 0.40
N LEU A 420 5.39 24.53 -0.82
CA LEU A 420 6.52 24.20 -1.69
C LEU A 420 7.85 24.59 -1.06
N MET A 421 7.96 25.82 -0.53
CA MET A 421 9.20 26.31 0.09
C MET A 421 9.58 25.50 1.34
N ILE A 422 8.62 25.17 2.20
CA ILE A 422 8.87 24.33 3.37
C ILE A 422 9.42 22.96 2.94
N GLY A 423 8.76 22.32 1.97
CA GLY A 423 9.19 21.01 1.45
C GLY A 423 10.57 21.05 0.82
N TYR A 424 10.83 22.03 -0.02
CA TYR A 424 12.10 22.20 -0.71
C TYR A 424 13.26 22.44 0.27
N LEU A 425 13.12 23.43 1.16
CA LEU A 425 14.17 23.78 2.11
C LEU A 425 14.45 22.65 3.12
N SER A 426 13.40 22.01 3.61
CA SER A 426 13.58 20.91 4.58
C SER A 426 14.20 19.65 3.95
N ALA A 427 13.82 19.30 2.72
CA ALA A 427 14.45 18.21 1.98
C ALA A 427 15.91 18.49 1.67
N SER A 428 16.21 19.72 1.22
CA SER A 428 17.57 20.17 0.94
C SER A 428 18.46 20.20 2.19
N LEU A 429 17.88 20.57 3.35
CA LEU A 429 18.61 20.52 4.62
C LEU A 429 18.95 19.09 5.05
N LEU A 430 17.99 18.15 4.96
CA LEU A 430 18.25 16.74 5.25
C LEU A 430 19.33 16.16 4.34
N HIS A 431 19.33 16.52 3.07
CA HIS A 431 20.34 16.12 2.10
C HIS A 431 21.72 16.71 2.45
N ALA A 432 21.80 18.00 2.76
CA ALA A 432 23.03 18.65 3.17
C ALA A 432 23.61 18.05 4.47
N LEU A 433 22.76 17.74 5.44
CA LEU A 433 23.16 17.05 6.68
C LEU A 433 23.78 15.68 6.38
N TRP A 434 23.15 14.90 5.48
CA TRP A 434 23.71 13.62 5.07
C TRP A 434 25.11 13.78 4.49
N ASN A 435 25.29 14.67 3.52
CA ASN A 435 26.58 14.88 2.87
C ASN A 435 27.62 15.40 3.86
N THR A 436 27.27 16.37 4.72
CA THR A 436 28.17 16.93 5.73
C THR A 436 28.61 15.89 6.75
N THR A 437 27.66 15.06 7.23
CA THR A 437 27.97 14.06 8.26
C THR A 437 28.83 12.91 7.76
N GLY A 438 28.83 12.66 6.44
CA GLY A 438 29.72 11.71 5.79
C GLY A 438 31.21 12.04 5.99
N TYR A 439 31.54 13.33 6.17
CA TYR A 439 32.90 13.80 6.48
C TYR A 439 33.25 13.71 7.96
N ILE A 440 32.26 13.52 8.85
CA ILE A 440 32.48 13.56 10.30
C ILE A 440 32.67 12.14 10.85
N ASN A 441 31.63 11.31 10.73
CA ASN A 441 31.62 10.00 11.36
C ASN A 441 30.51 9.13 10.78
N PRO A 442 30.76 7.85 10.47
CA PRO A 442 29.74 6.92 9.96
C PRO A 442 28.52 6.72 10.88
N VAL A 443 28.71 6.83 12.21
CA VAL A 443 27.60 6.67 13.17
C VAL A 443 26.66 7.87 13.07
N VAL A 444 27.19 9.09 12.98
CA VAL A 444 26.37 10.30 12.80
C VAL A 444 25.66 10.26 11.45
N LEU A 445 26.35 9.83 10.39
CA LEU A 445 25.76 9.60 9.07
C LEU A 445 24.58 8.63 9.14
N ALA A 446 24.73 7.51 9.85
CA ALA A 446 23.65 6.53 10.01
C ALA A 446 22.44 7.12 10.75
N LEU A 447 22.66 7.94 11.79
CA LEU A 447 21.57 8.62 12.50
C LEU A 447 20.80 9.58 11.57
N VAL A 448 21.50 10.35 10.72
CA VAL A 448 20.86 11.22 9.72
C VAL A 448 20.10 10.40 8.69
N GLY A 449 20.61 9.26 8.26
CA GLY A 449 19.90 8.33 7.37
C GLY A 449 18.61 7.81 7.97
N ILE A 450 18.63 7.35 9.22
CA ILE A 450 17.45 6.90 9.96
C ILE A 450 16.42 8.03 10.07
N LEU A 451 16.89 9.23 10.42
CA LEU A 451 16.02 10.42 10.51
C LEU A 451 15.34 10.73 9.16
N SER A 452 16.11 10.73 8.08
CA SER A 452 15.61 11.00 6.72
C SER A 452 14.55 9.99 6.29
N TYR A 453 14.79 8.71 6.57
CA TYR A 453 13.82 7.66 6.31
C TYR A 453 12.56 7.80 7.18
N ALA A 454 12.69 8.23 8.43
CA ALA A 454 11.55 8.51 9.30
C ALA A 454 10.67 9.65 8.74
N PHE A 455 11.27 10.71 8.18
CA PHE A 455 10.54 11.79 7.50
C PHE A 455 9.75 11.27 6.29
N LEU A 456 10.37 10.45 5.43
CA LEU A 456 9.68 9.83 4.30
C LEU A 456 8.51 8.95 4.77
N THR A 457 8.74 8.11 5.78
CA THR A 457 7.71 7.21 6.30
C THR A 457 6.53 8.00 6.90
N ALA A 458 6.83 9.04 7.68
CA ALA A 458 5.81 9.94 8.22
C ALA A 458 5.02 10.64 7.10
N ALA A 459 5.70 11.08 6.03
CA ALA A 459 5.04 11.66 4.85
C ALA A 459 4.13 10.65 4.15
N ILE A 460 4.56 9.39 3.97
CA ILE A 460 3.73 8.32 3.39
C ILE A 460 2.49 8.08 4.24
N LEU A 461 2.64 7.93 5.55
CA LEU A 461 1.50 7.71 6.47
C LEU A 461 0.52 8.88 6.43
N LYS A 462 1.03 10.12 6.45
CA LYS A 462 0.20 11.32 6.35
C LYS A 462 -0.49 11.44 4.99
N ALA A 463 0.23 11.15 3.90
CA ALA A 463 -0.32 11.14 2.54
C ALA A 463 -1.45 10.11 2.39
N ARG A 464 -1.27 8.91 2.94
CA ARG A 464 -2.31 7.88 2.96
C ARG A 464 -3.55 8.31 3.74
N ALA A 465 -3.38 9.01 4.87
CA ALA A 465 -4.50 9.54 5.64
C ALA A 465 -5.28 10.62 4.88
N LEU A 466 -4.62 11.34 3.96
CA LEU A 466 -5.22 12.39 3.11
C LEU A 466 -5.80 11.83 1.80
N SER A 467 -5.42 10.63 1.39
CA SER A 467 -5.89 10.03 0.14
C SER A 467 -7.33 9.52 0.27
N PRO A 468 -8.23 9.83 -0.69
CA PRO A 468 -9.59 9.31 -0.69
C PRO A 468 -9.65 7.77 -0.85
N ASN A 469 -8.62 7.18 -1.44
CA ASN A 469 -8.53 5.74 -1.70
C ASN A 469 -7.67 4.99 -0.66
N ARG A 470 -7.79 5.34 0.61
CA ARG A 470 -7.05 4.68 1.68
C ARG A 470 -7.56 3.27 1.96
N SER A 471 -7.07 2.28 1.24
CA SER A 471 -7.21 0.88 1.64
C SER A 471 -6.16 0.53 2.69
N GLU A 472 -6.51 -0.31 3.66
CA GLU A 472 -5.53 -0.86 4.61
C GLU A 472 -4.47 -1.67 3.87
N ASN A 473 -3.20 -1.38 4.11
CA ASN A 473 -2.09 -2.20 3.65
C ASN A 473 -1.14 -2.50 4.83
N PHE A 474 -0.08 -3.26 4.57
CA PHE A 474 0.87 -3.65 5.61
C PHE A 474 1.50 -2.45 6.37
N ALA A 475 1.63 -1.28 5.74
CA ALA A 475 2.20 -0.08 6.36
C ALA A 475 1.27 0.59 7.38
N THR A 476 -0.03 0.29 7.33
CA THR A 476 -1.05 0.86 8.24
C THR A 476 -1.54 -0.12 9.29
N ARG A 477 -1.08 -1.37 9.26
CA ARG A 477 -1.39 -2.35 10.30
C ARG A 477 -0.56 -2.08 11.55
N PHE A 478 -1.23 -1.89 12.67
CA PHE A 478 -0.56 -1.88 13.96
C PHE A 478 -0.27 -3.32 14.39
N PHE A 479 0.99 -3.60 14.76
CA PHE A 479 1.25 -4.80 15.53
C PHE A 479 0.61 -4.62 16.92
N LYS A 480 -0.31 -5.49 17.29
CA LYS A 480 -0.72 -5.61 18.71
C LYS A 480 0.49 -6.22 19.42
N LEU A 481 1.18 -5.40 20.20
CA LEU A 481 2.17 -5.84 21.18
C LEU A 481 1.46 -6.62 22.29
#